data_9e7efd0829ad0dec1a330cd41dc5b76a
#
_entry.id   9e7efd0829ad0dec1a330cd41dc5b76a
#
_cell.length_a   1.000
_cell.length_b   1.000
_cell.length_c   1.000
_cell.angle_alpha   90.00
_cell.angle_beta   90.00
_cell.angle_gamma   90.00
#
_symmetry.space_group_name_H-M   'P 1'
#
loop_
_entity.id
_entity.type
_entity.pdbx_description
1 polymer ?
#
loop_
_entity_poly.entity_id
_entity_poly.type
_entity_poly.pdbx_seq_one_letter_code
_entity_poly.pdbx_strand_id
1 'polypeptide(L)'
;MCYRSFWTRFCLIFCLVGLSWGCLSASALAATDSYISRYLRVTEPIPLTLNDQGETRLFSAENLSVGKQLFERNCLNCHVGGATLPDPTVSLSLTDLQGATPRRDTIAGLVTYLRQPMTYDGSEETIWCRQVSERWLAQEQIENLAGFVLRAAQVAPGWGTETFQGE
;
A
#
# COMPACT_ATOMS: atom_id res chain seq x y z
N MET A 1 -62.38 16.68 -9.05
CA MET A 1 -61.21 17.58 -9.29
C MET A 1 -60.00 17.35 -8.33
N CYS A 2 -60.07 16.53 -7.27
CA CYS A 2 -58.97 16.33 -6.30
C CYS A 2 -57.87 15.35 -6.71
N TYR A 3 -58.07 14.48 -7.72
CA TYR A 3 -57.14 13.41 -8.04
C TYR A 3 -55.88 13.90 -8.75
N ARG A 4 -55.98 14.92 -9.60
CA ARG A 4 -54.84 15.50 -10.37
C ARG A 4 -53.83 16.21 -9.44
N SER A 5 -54.23 16.80 -8.34
CA SER A 5 -53.37 17.50 -7.38
C SER A 5 -52.56 16.53 -6.53
N PHE A 6 -53.08 15.33 -6.27
CA PHE A 6 -52.38 14.30 -5.48
C PHE A 6 -51.21 13.70 -6.29
N TRP A 7 -51.42 13.39 -7.57
CA TRP A 7 -50.41 12.83 -8.44
C TRP A 7 -49.26 13.80 -8.72
N THR A 8 -49.54 15.07 -8.90
CA THR A 8 -48.50 16.09 -9.12
C THR A 8 -47.62 16.29 -7.85
N ARG A 9 -48.22 16.25 -6.69
CA ARG A 9 -47.44 16.33 -5.42
C ARG A 9 -46.60 15.07 -5.19
N PHE A 10 -47.11 13.90 -5.52
CA PHE A 10 -46.38 12.64 -5.40
C PHE A 10 -45.18 12.58 -6.37
N CYS A 11 -45.37 13.00 -7.63
CA CYS A 11 -44.25 13.08 -8.60
C CYS A 11 -43.18 14.11 -8.17
N LEU A 12 -43.56 15.26 -7.60
CA LEU A 12 -42.62 16.27 -7.14
C LEU A 12 -41.76 15.74 -5.95
N ILE A 13 -42.37 15.01 -5.02
CA ILE A 13 -41.65 14.42 -3.89
C ILE A 13 -40.67 13.34 -4.39
N PHE A 14 -41.07 12.48 -5.34
CA PHE A 14 -40.21 11.47 -5.93
C PHE A 14 -39.03 12.08 -6.70
N CYS A 15 -39.26 13.17 -7.43
CA CYS A 15 -38.20 13.89 -8.13
C CYS A 15 -37.21 14.54 -7.14
N LEU A 16 -37.69 15.12 -6.04
CA LEU A 16 -36.84 15.74 -5.02
C LEU A 16 -36.00 14.69 -4.28
N VAL A 17 -36.58 13.51 -3.96
CA VAL A 17 -35.85 12.40 -3.34
C VAL A 17 -34.83 11.80 -4.31
N GLY A 18 -35.16 11.66 -5.60
CA GLY A 18 -34.23 11.18 -6.63
C GLY A 18 -33.05 12.13 -6.87
N LEU A 19 -33.29 13.43 -6.82
CA LEU A 19 -32.24 14.46 -6.94
C LEU A 19 -31.30 14.49 -5.73
N SER A 20 -31.80 14.22 -4.52
CA SER A 20 -30.96 14.19 -3.33
C SER A 20 -30.03 12.96 -3.25
N TRP A 21 -30.40 11.84 -3.87
CA TRP A 21 -29.52 10.66 -3.94
C TRP A 21 -28.43 10.75 -5.02
N GLY A 22 -28.65 11.56 -6.06
CA GLY A 22 -27.63 11.80 -7.11
C GLY A 22 -26.45 12.66 -6.68
N CYS A 23 -26.58 13.47 -5.62
CA CYS A 23 -25.52 14.38 -5.17
C CYS A 23 -24.55 13.77 -4.11
N LEU A 24 -24.77 12.53 -3.66
CA LEU A 24 -23.94 11.90 -2.60
C LEU A 24 -22.79 11.04 -3.14
N SER A 25 -22.57 11.02 -4.43
CA SER A 25 -21.37 10.40 -5.02
C SER A 25 -20.19 11.37 -5.01
N ALA A 26 -19.89 12.01 -3.88
CA ALA A 26 -18.59 12.59 -3.68
C ALA A 26 -17.61 11.41 -3.59
N SER A 27 -16.77 11.24 -4.63
CA SER A 27 -15.60 10.40 -4.53
C SER A 27 -14.85 10.85 -3.30
N ALA A 28 -14.83 10.02 -2.24
CA ALA A 28 -13.96 10.25 -1.11
C ALA A 28 -12.54 10.21 -1.67
N LEU A 29 -11.98 11.38 -1.97
CA LEU A 29 -10.55 11.52 -2.20
C LEU A 29 -9.91 10.97 -0.92
N ALA A 30 -9.28 9.81 -1.03
CA ALA A 30 -8.56 9.21 0.08
C ALA A 30 -7.55 10.26 0.55
N ALA A 31 -7.75 10.77 1.77
CA ALA A 31 -6.87 11.80 2.31
C ALA A 31 -5.44 11.25 2.30
N THR A 32 -4.55 11.93 1.61
CA THR A 32 -3.13 11.57 1.56
C THR A 32 -2.59 11.53 2.99
N ASP A 33 -2.00 10.42 3.39
CA ASP A 33 -1.42 10.26 4.71
C ASP A 33 -0.23 11.24 4.88
N SER A 34 -0.26 12.01 5.96
CA SER A 34 0.78 13.01 6.24
C SER A 34 2.18 12.40 6.41
N TYR A 35 2.29 11.12 6.74
CA TYR A 35 3.55 10.39 6.75
C TYR A 35 4.20 10.36 5.36
N ILE A 36 3.39 10.15 4.32
CA ILE A 36 3.88 10.08 2.94
C ILE A 36 4.52 11.39 2.49
N SER A 37 3.88 12.52 2.76
CA SER A 37 4.44 13.83 2.39
C SER A 37 5.62 14.22 3.28
N ARG A 38 5.54 13.96 4.58
CA ARG A 38 6.52 14.45 5.57
C ARG A 38 7.78 13.59 5.62
N TYR A 39 7.64 12.26 5.69
CA TYR A 39 8.77 11.34 5.87
C TYR A 39 9.22 10.67 4.58
N LEU A 40 8.30 10.34 3.67
CA LEU A 40 8.64 9.78 2.37
C LEU A 40 8.87 10.85 1.30
N ARG A 41 8.61 12.13 1.60
CA ARG A 41 8.84 13.29 0.73
C ARG A 41 8.15 13.14 -0.64
N VAL A 42 6.91 12.66 -0.64
CA VAL A 42 6.12 12.46 -1.85
C VAL A 42 4.95 13.43 -1.85
N THR A 43 5.06 14.47 -2.67
CA THR A 43 4.02 15.46 -2.96
C THR A 43 3.55 15.39 -4.40
N GLU A 44 4.37 14.82 -5.28
CA GLU A 44 4.11 14.54 -6.69
C GLU A 44 4.44 13.07 -6.98
N PRO A 45 3.90 12.47 -8.06
CA PRO A 45 4.22 11.10 -8.42
C PRO A 45 5.72 10.89 -8.63
N ILE A 46 6.28 9.88 -7.98
CA ILE A 46 7.70 9.53 -8.02
C ILE A 46 7.93 8.23 -8.79
N PRO A 47 9.02 8.10 -9.55
CA PRO A 47 9.40 6.84 -10.18
C PRO A 47 9.98 5.87 -9.13
N LEU A 48 9.48 4.64 -9.10
CA LEU A 48 10.10 3.51 -8.41
C LEU A 48 10.48 2.44 -9.43
N THR A 49 11.60 1.76 -9.17
CA THR A 49 12.10 0.68 -10.04
C THR A 49 11.09 -0.46 -10.08
N LEU A 50 10.61 -0.77 -11.27
CA LEU A 50 9.60 -1.80 -11.50
C LEU A 50 10.21 -3.20 -11.49
N ASN A 51 11.33 -3.39 -12.19
CA ASN A 51 11.95 -4.69 -12.42
C ASN A 51 13.47 -4.57 -12.60
N ASP A 52 14.14 -5.71 -12.76
CA ASP A 52 15.59 -5.81 -12.93
C ASP A 52 16.11 -5.26 -14.28
N GLN A 53 15.22 -4.97 -15.23
CA GLN A 53 15.55 -4.30 -16.49
C GLN A 53 15.71 -2.78 -16.33
N GLY A 54 15.45 -2.25 -15.13
CA GLY A 54 15.54 -0.82 -14.85
C GLY A 54 14.31 -0.02 -15.29
N GLU A 55 13.23 -0.69 -15.65
CA GLU A 55 11.97 -0.02 -15.90
C GLU A 55 11.45 0.64 -14.62
N THR A 56 10.74 1.75 -14.76
CA THR A 56 10.15 2.46 -13.63
C THR A 56 8.65 2.64 -13.81
N ARG A 57 7.92 2.74 -12.68
CA ARG A 57 6.53 3.13 -12.65
C ARG A 57 6.33 4.30 -11.68
N LEU A 58 5.42 5.21 -12.03
CA LEU A 58 5.07 6.33 -11.17
C LEU A 58 4.12 5.91 -10.06
N PHE A 59 4.44 6.30 -8.84
CA PHE A 59 3.62 6.11 -7.65
C PHE A 59 3.23 7.47 -7.08
N SER A 60 1.95 7.72 -6.97
CA SER A 60 1.42 8.92 -6.33
C SER A 60 1.46 8.81 -4.80
N ALA A 61 1.30 9.93 -4.11
CA ALA A 61 1.14 9.95 -2.66
C ALA A 61 -0.08 9.12 -2.21
N GLU A 62 -1.13 9.03 -3.02
CA GLU A 62 -2.30 8.19 -2.76
C GLU A 62 -1.96 6.69 -2.86
N ASN A 63 -1.27 6.25 -3.92
CA ASN A 63 -0.79 4.86 -4.04
C ASN A 63 0.02 4.44 -2.80
N LEU A 64 0.94 5.29 -2.37
CA LEU A 64 1.78 5.01 -1.20
C LEU A 64 1.00 5.07 0.12
N SER A 65 -0.03 5.91 0.22
CA SER A 65 -0.93 5.95 1.39
C SER A 65 -1.74 4.65 1.51
N VAL A 66 -2.25 4.13 0.39
CA VAL A 66 -2.90 2.81 0.34
C VAL A 66 -1.90 1.72 0.72
N GLY A 67 -0.68 1.75 0.17
CA GLY A 67 0.40 0.82 0.49
C GLY A 67 0.74 0.82 1.98
N LYS A 68 0.85 2.00 2.60
CA LYS A 68 1.07 2.16 4.05
C LYS A 68 -0.04 1.52 4.86
N GLN A 69 -1.30 1.79 4.54
CA GLN A 69 -2.44 1.19 5.24
C GLN A 69 -2.44 -0.35 5.14
N LEU A 70 -2.08 -0.90 3.97
CA LEU A 70 -1.96 -2.33 3.78
C LEU A 70 -0.80 -2.91 4.61
N PHE A 71 0.34 -2.22 4.67
CA PHE A 71 1.47 -2.58 5.51
C PHE A 71 1.09 -2.60 7.00
N GLU A 72 0.46 -1.54 7.49
CA GLU A 72 0.03 -1.43 8.89
C GLU A 72 -0.93 -2.55 9.31
N ARG A 73 -1.85 -2.92 8.43
CA ARG A 73 -2.85 -3.96 8.73
C ARG A 73 -2.29 -5.38 8.68
N ASN A 74 -1.28 -5.63 7.84
CA ASN A 74 -0.89 -7.00 7.50
C ASN A 74 0.55 -7.35 7.88
N CYS A 75 1.44 -6.36 8.03
CA CYS A 75 2.87 -6.57 8.14
C CYS A 75 3.47 -5.98 9.43
N LEU A 76 2.86 -4.93 9.99
CA LEU A 76 3.41 -4.15 11.10
C LEU A 76 3.70 -4.98 12.36
N ASN A 77 2.92 -6.04 12.61
CA ASN A 77 3.12 -6.89 13.79
C ASN A 77 4.51 -7.57 13.83
N CYS A 78 5.08 -7.82 12.64
CA CYS A 78 6.41 -8.41 12.51
C CYS A 78 7.46 -7.40 12.03
N HIS A 79 7.05 -6.33 11.34
CA HIS A 79 7.94 -5.36 10.69
C HIS A 79 7.78 -3.95 11.26
N VAL A 80 8.05 -3.77 12.56
CA VAL A 80 7.94 -2.46 13.22
C VAL A 80 9.03 -1.52 12.70
N GLY A 81 8.65 -0.39 12.09
CA GLY A 81 9.61 0.55 11.51
C GLY A 81 10.53 -0.06 10.45
N GLY A 82 10.10 -1.14 9.79
CA GLY A 82 10.90 -1.86 8.81
C GLY A 82 11.89 -2.87 9.39
N ALA A 83 12.08 -2.92 10.72
CA ALA A 83 12.79 -4.03 11.35
C ALA A 83 11.97 -5.32 11.24
N THR A 84 12.60 -6.46 11.43
CA THR A 84 11.93 -7.77 11.49
C THR A 84 12.13 -8.38 12.87
N LEU A 85 11.04 -8.58 13.60
CA LEU A 85 11.08 -9.08 14.97
C LEU A 85 11.29 -10.61 15.09
N PRO A 86 10.67 -11.46 14.24
CA PRO A 86 10.92 -12.90 14.26
C PRO A 86 12.31 -13.26 13.72
N ASP A 87 12.87 -14.34 14.21
CA ASP A 87 14.08 -14.93 13.64
C ASP A 87 13.74 -15.70 12.33
N PRO A 88 14.49 -15.52 11.23
CA PRO A 88 15.68 -14.64 11.09
C PRO A 88 15.30 -13.15 10.99
N THR A 89 16.04 -12.28 11.66
CA THR A 89 15.81 -10.83 11.76
C THR A 89 16.24 -10.04 10.52
N VAL A 90 15.97 -10.53 9.32
CA VAL A 90 16.28 -9.80 8.10
C VAL A 90 15.35 -8.61 7.95
N SER A 91 15.89 -7.41 8.00
CA SER A 91 15.11 -6.17 7.98
C SER A 91 14.57 -5.81 6.58
N LEU A 92 13.68 -4.83 6.53
CA LEU A 92 13.21 -4.22 5.28
C LEU A 92 14.08 -3.01 4.89
N SER A 93 15.34 -2.96 5.35
CA SER A 93 16.29 -1.95 4.91
C SER A 93 16.60 -2.11 3.42
N LEU A 94 16.97 -1.01 2.75
CA LEU A 94 17.33 -1.10 1.33
C LEU A 94 18.50 -2.07 1.10
N THR A 95 19.47 -2.10 2.00
CA THR A 95 20.62 -3.01 1.94
C THR A 95 20.20 -4.47 2.01
N ASP A 96 19.29 -4.83 2.93
CA ASP A 96 18.80 -6.20 3.06
C ASP A 96 17.91 -6.61 1.89
N LEU A 97 17.08 -5.69 1.39
CA LEU A 97 16.28 -5.96 0.18
C LEU A 97 17.16 -6.21 -1.05
N GLN A 98 18.28 -5.49 -1.17
CA GLN A 98 19.26 -5.67 -2.24
C GLN A 98 20.09 -6.95 -2.10
N GLY A 99 20.40 -7.34 -0.87
CA GLY A 99 21.21 -8.53 -0.57
C GLY A 99 20.46 -9.85 -0.68
N ALA A 100 19.14 -9.84 -0.74
CA ALA A 100 18.34 -11.06 -0.87
C ALA A 100 18.54 -11.74 -2.23
N THR A 101 18.33 -13.03 -2.27
CA THR A 101 18.34 -13.85 -3.51
C THR A 101 16.98 -14.53 -3.69
N PRO A 102 16.19 -14.26 -4.74
CA PRO A 102 16.35 -13.13 -5.68
C PRO A 102 16.27 -11.77 -4.98
N ARG A 103 16.80 -10.72 -5.61
CA ARG A 103 16.71 -9.35 -5.10
C ARG A 103 15.26 -8.93 -4.88
N ARG A 104 15.04 -8.13 -3.82
CA ARG A 104 13.70 -7.67 -3.40
C ARG A 104 13.57 -6.15 -3.40
N ASP A 105 14.48 -5.44 -4.07
CA ASP A 105 14.57 -3.98 -4.13
C ASP A 105 13.88 -3.37 -5.36
N THR A 106 13.03 -4.15 -6.03
CA THR A 106 12.14 -3.70 -7.11
C THR A 106 10.69 -4.04 -6.80
N ILE A 107 9.74 -3.35 -7.44
CA ILE A 107 8.30 -3.67 -7.28
C ILE A 107 8.04 -5.13 -7.61
N ALA A 108 8.51 -5.61 -8.77
CA ALA A 108 8.30 -6.99 -9.21
C ALA A 108 8.98 -8.00 -8.28
N GLY A 109 10.21 -7.73 -7.84
CA GLY A 109 10.95 -8.60 -6.92
C GLY A 109 10.24 -8.74 -5.59
N LEU A 110 9.77 -7.63 -5.00
CA LEU A 110 9.07 -7.66 -3.73
C LEU A 110 7.68 -8.29 -3.86
N VAL A 111 6.96 -8.04 -4.95
CA VAL A 111 5.66 -8.69 -5.24
C VAL A 111 5.85 -10.20 -5.40
N THR A 112 6.87 -10.63 -6.15
CA THR A 112 7.18 -12.07 -6.33
C THR A 112 7.45 -12.72 -4.98
N TYR A 113 8.26 -12.10 -4.13
CA TYR A 113 8.51 -12.58 -2.78
C TYR A 113 7.22 -12.69 -1.95
N LEU A 114 6.38 -11.68 -1.95
CA LEU A 114 5.12 -11.69 -1.19
C LEU A 114 4.14 -12.76 -1.72
N ARG A 115 4.17 -13.07 -3.02
CA ARG A 115 3.36 -14.14 -3.62
C ARG A 115 3.89 -15.53 -3.28
N GLN A 116 5.21 -15.68 -3.20
CA GLN A 116 5.88 -16.93 -2.85
C GLN A 116 7.10 -16.64 -1.97
N PRO A 117 6.90 -16.55 -0.64
CA PRO A 117 7.99 -16.23 0.27
C PRO A 117 9.07 -17.31 0.29
N MET A 118 10.32 -16.88 0.05
CA MET A 118 11.52 -17.72 0.08
C MET A 118 12.43 -17.29 1.21
N THR A 119 13.34 -18.15 1.64
CA THR A 119 14.45 -17.78 2.53
C THR A 119 15.25 -16.63 1.94
N TYR A 120 16.12 -16.01 2.74
CA TYR A 120 16.88 -14.84 2.28
C TYR A 120 17.83 -15.16 1.12
N ASP A 121 18.39 -16.36 1.12
CA ASP A 121 19.25 -16.91 0.07
C ASP A 121 18.48 -17.53 -1.09
N GLY A 122 17.15 -17.63 -1.00
CA GLY A 122 16.27 -18.18 -2.03
C GLY A 122 16.31 -19.70 -2.16
N SER A 123 16.92 -20.41 -1.21
CA SER A 123 17.11 -21.86 -1.32
C SER A 123 15.82 -22.67 -1.11
N GLU A 124 14.91 -22.17 -0.28
CA GLU A 124 13.67 -22.89 0.06
C GLU A 124 12.52 -21.94 0.41
N GLU A 125 11.29 -22.44 0.44
CA GLU A 125 10.13 -21.70 0.89
C GLU A 125 10.21 -21.41 2.39
N THR A 126 9.81 -20.21 2.81
CA THR A 126 9.79 -19.83 4.21
C THR A 126 8.36 -19.71 4.74
N ILE A 127 8.16 -20.14 5.99
CA ILE A 127 6.90 -20.00 6.71
C ILE A 127 6.85 -18.72 7.56
N TRP A 128 7.96 -18.01 7.69
CA TRP A 128 8.06 -16.82 8.56
C TRP A 128 7.35 -15.60 7.99
N CYS A 129 7.37 -15.44 6.65
CA CYS A 129 6.55 -14.45 5.98
C CYS A 129 5.30 -15.11 5.40
N ARG A 130 4.15 -14.50 5.62
CA ARG A 130 2.88 -15.02 5.14
C ARG A 130 2.76 -14.84 3.63
N GLN A 131 2.41 -15.89 2.92
CA GLN A 131 2.08 -15.80 1.50
C GLN A 131 0.84 -14.91 1.28
N VAL A 132 0.97 -13.93 0.41
CA VAL A 132 -0.11 -13.01 0.02
C VAL A 132 -0.73 -13.50 -1.28
N SER A 133 -1.88 -14.18 -1.22
CA SER A 133 -2.59 -14.65 -2.41
C SER A 133 -3.30 -13.51 -3.18
N GLU A 134 -3.65 -13.75 -4.45
CA GLU A 134 -4.44 -12.79 -5.26
C GLU A 134 -5.84 -12.54 -4.68
N ARG A 135 -6.40 -13.53 -3.96
CA ARG A 135 -7.68 -13.38 -3.27
C ARG A 135 -7.58 -12.47 -2.05
N TRP A 136 -6.40 -12.38 -1.45
CA TRP A 136 -6.17 -11.52 -0.30
C TRP A 136 -5.87 -10.08 -0.71
N LEU A 137 -4.86 -9.87 -1.57
CA LEU A 137 -4.56 -8.57 -2.16
C LEU A 137 -4.51 -8.69 -3.67
N ALA A 138 -5.32 -7.90 -4.36
CA ALA A 138 -5.26 -7.75 -5.82
C ALA A 138 -3.90 -7.21 -6.27
N GLN A 139 -3.57 -7.33 -7.55
CA GLN A 139 -2.26 -6.94 -8.08
C GLN A 139 -1.91 -5.48 -7.78
N GLU A 140 -2.82 -4.55 -8.00
CA GLU A 140 -2.59 -3.14 -7.70
C GLU A 140 -2.32 -2.90 -6.20
N GLN A 141 -3.04 -3.59 -5.33
CA GLN A 141 -2.88 -3.45 -3.88
C GLN A 141 -1.51 -3.93 -3.39
N ILE A 142 -1.05 -5.08 -3.88
CA ILE A 142 0.27 -5.62 -3.50
C ILE A 142 1.41 -4.77 -4.08
N GLU A 143 1.23 -4.18 -5.26
CA GLU A 143 2.19 -3.24 -5.84
C GLU A 143 2.24 -1.92 -5.08
N ASN A 144 1.11 -1.41 -4.61
CA ASN A 144 1.07 -0.22 -3.74
C ASN A 144 1.76 -0.50 -2.40
N LEU A 145 1.54 -1.69 -1.82
CA LEU A 145 2.25 -2.16 -0.62
C LEU A 145 3.77 -2.23 -0.86
N ALA A 146 4.20 -2.86 -1.96
CA ALA A 146 5.61 -2.92 -2.35
C ALA A 146 6.22 -1.53 -2.57
N GLY A 147 5.48 -0.64 -3.23
CA GLY A 147 5.88 0.75 -3.45
C GLY A 147 6.11 1.50 -2.15
N PHE A 148 5.21 1.33 -1.16
CA PHE A 148 5.39 1.92 0.16
C PHE A 148 6.66 1.41 0.85
N VAL A 149 6.86 0.08 0.90
CA VAL A 149 8.04 -0.53 1.54
C VAL A 149 9.33 -0.05 0.87
N LEU A 150 9.40 -0.07 -0.46
CA LEU A 150 10.59 0.36 -1.20
C LEU A 150 10.87 1.86 -1.00
N ARG A 151 9.84 2.70 -1.03
CA ARG A 151 10.04 4.13 -0.78
C ARG A 151 10.48 4.40 0.65
N ALA A 152 9.90 3.70 1.63
CA ALA A 152 10.32 3.80 3.03
C ALA A 152 11.78 3.36 3.19
N ALA A 153 12.17 2.25 2.59
CA ALA A 153 13.56 1.76 2.60
C ALA A 153 14.56 2.76 2.00
N GLN A 154 14.14 3.55 1.02
CA GLN A 154 14.99 4.56 0.38
C GLN A 154 15.19 5.83 1.22
N VAL A 155 14.17 6.29 1.95
CA VAL A 155 14.19 7.65 2.49
C VAL A 155 13.64 7.82 3.91
N ALA A 156 12.90 6.85 4.46
CA ALA A 156 12.32 7.00 5.78
C ALA A 156 13.40 6.93 6.87
N PRO A 157 13.51 7.93 7.76
CA PRO A 157 14.50 7.91 8.83
C PRO A 157 14.29 6.70 9.75
N GLY A 158 15.36 5.97 10.03
CA GLY A 158 15.35 4.82 10.94
C GLY A 158 14.64 3.56 10.41
N TRP A 159 14.23 3.54 9.14
CA TRP A 159 13.60 2.36 8.56
C TRP A 159 14.56 1.18 8.47
N GLY A 160 14.12 0.02 9.00
CA GLY A 160 14.90 -1.21 8.97
C GLY A 160 16.05 -1.26 9.99
N THR A 161 16.13 -0.29 10.92
CA THR A 161 17.12 -0.31 11.99
C THR A 161 16.52 -0.96 13.24
N GLU A 162 17.30 -1.83 13.90
CA GLU A 162 16.92 -2.44 15.19
C GLU A 162 17.01 -1.48 16.38
N THR A 163 17.70 -0.37 16.19
CA THR A 163 17.83 0.66 17.23
C THR A 163 16.60 1.56 17.21
N PHE A 164 15.64 1.28 18.07
CA PHE A 164 14.68 2.29 18.50
C PHE A 164 15.47 3.33 19.28
N GLN A 165 15.86 4.42 18.62
CA GLN A 165 16.39 5.59 19.31
C GLN A 165 15.22 6.20 20.08
N GLY A 166 15.01 5.70 21.28
CA GLY A 166 14.18 6.36 22.26
C GLY A 166 14.97 7.55 22.79
N GLU A 167 14.61 8.74 22.37
CA GLU A 167 14.80 9.96 23.13
C GLU A 167 13.55 10.24 23.96
#